data_f8d23ef4cbb3bff3e4a04bfcc8d29fc8
#
_entry.id   f8d23ef4cbb3bff3e4a04bfcc8d29fc8
#
_cell.length_a   1.000
_cell.length_b   1.000
_cell.length_c   1.000
_cell.angle_alpha   90.00
_cell.angle_beta   90.00
_cell.angle_gamma   90.00
#
_symmetry.space_group_name_H-M   'P 1'
#
loop_
_entity.id
_entity.type
_entity.pdbx_description
1 polymer ?
#
loop_
_entity_poly.entity_id
_entity_poly.type
_entity_poly.pdbx_seq_one_letter_code
_entity_poly.pdbx_strand_id
1 'polypeptide(L)'
;MDGKKEKGLPVKTRRVIAYTVFVIISILCLFWFYVLFINATRSNAELNRGFTMIPSKYAAQNFKNIIHGSQPIFTGLLNSFIVAACTAFLCTYFSTVTAFAIYAYDFKLKKVIFTFILAIMMIPTQVTALGFVQLVDKMGLMDSFIPLIVPAIASPVVFFYMKQSMDAGLPKELLESARIDGAGEFRIFNQIALPLMKPSIAVQAIFSFVSSWNNYFT
;
A
#
# COMPACT_ATOMS: atom_id res chain seq x y z
N MET A 1 52.99 -2.00 7.96
CA MET A 1 51.63 -1.40 7.79
C MET A 1 50.76 -1.95 8.90
N ASP A 2 50.67 -1.18 9.95
CA ASP A 2 50.00 -1.57 11.21
C ASP A 2 48.46 -1.41 11.07
N GLY A 3 47.76 -2.52 10.99
CA GLY A 3 46.30 -2.56 10.92
C GLY A 3 45.71 -2.19 12.28
N LYS A 4 45.40 -0.91 12.52
CA LYS A 4 44.58 -0.49 13.65
C LYS A 4 43.23 -1.20 13.59
N LYS A 5 43.08 -2.31 14.36
CA LYS A 5 41.79 -2.89 14.70
C LYS A 5 40.99 -1.81 15.47
N GLU A 6 40.03 -1.19 14.80
CA GLU A 6 39.06 -0.36 15.50
C GLU A 6 38.42 -1.19 16.62
N LYS A 7 38.66 -0.80 17.86
CA LYS A 7 38.03 -1.38 19.05
C LYS A 7 36.54 -0.97 19.05
N GLY A 8 35.73 -1.68 18.28
CA GLY A 8 34.27 -1.50 18.33
C GLY A 8 33.77 -1.86 19.73
N LEU A 9 32.67 -1.19 20.14
CA LEU A 9 31.98 -1.44 21.43
C LEU A 9 31.72 -2.95 21.62
N PRO A 10 31.84 -3.48 22.86
CA PRO A 10 31.52 -4.88 23.17
C PRO A 10 30.10 -5.25 22.69
N VAL A 11 29.93 -6.48 22.23
CA VAL A 11 28.64 -6.96 21.69
C VAL A 11 27.47 -6.73 22.65
N LYS A 12 27.71 -6.94 23.97
CA LYS A 12 26.70 -6.66 25.02
C LYS A 12 26.28 -5.19 25.03
N THR A 13 27.22 -4.27 24.97
CA THR A 13 26.97 -2.82 24.99
C THR A 13 26.18 -2.40 23.74
N ARG A 14 26.57 -2.90 22.55
CA ARG A 14 25.83 -2.64 21.30
C ARG A 14 24.38 -3.14 21.39
N ARG A 15 24.17 -4.33 21.96
CA ARG A 15 22.84 -4.90 22.15
C ARG A 15 21.98 -4.05 23.10
N VAL A 16 22.54 -3.64 24.25
CA VAL A 16 21.83 -2.78 25.20
C VAL A 16 21.45 -1.46 24.55
N ILE A 17 22.37 -0.79 23.87
CA ILE A 17 22.09 0.46 23.14
C ILE A 17 20.98 0.24 22.12
N ALA A 18 21.06 -0.81 21.31
CA ALA A 18 20.05 -1.11 20.29
C ALA A 18 18.66 -1.33 20.91
N TYR A 19 18.55 -2.16 21.97
CA TYR A 19 17.27 -2.37 22.66
C TYR A 19 16.74 -1.09 23.28
N THR A 20 17.59 -0.28 23.92
CA THR A 20 17.16 0.99 24.50
C THR A 20 16.60 1.93 23.42
N VAL A 21 17.29 2.06 22.29
CA VAL A 21 16.81 2.87 21.15
C VAL A 21 15.48 2.34 20.62
N PHE A 22 15.36 1.02 20.41
CA PHE A 22 14.11 0.43 19.93
C PHE A 22 12.95 0.61 20.92
N VAL A 23 13.19 0.47 22.23
CA VAL A 23 12.15 0.71 23.24
C VAL A 23 11.70 2.17 23.23
N ILE A 24 12.63 3.12 23.14
CA ILE A 24 12.28 4.55 23.07
C ILE A 24 11.45 4.83 21.81
N ILE A 25 11.89 4.34 20.65
CA ILE A 25 11.14 4.52 19.39
C ILE A 25 9.75 3.87 19.49
N SER A 26 9.65 2.66 20.07
CA SER A 26 8.37 1.99 20.25
C SER A 26 7.41 2.78 21.14
N ILE A 27 7.92 3.34 22.24
CA ILE A 27 7.12 4.20 23.13
C ILE A 27 6.64 5.45 22.38
N LEU A 28 7.53 6.12 21.62
CA LEU A 28 7.16 7.29 20.83
C LEU A 28 6.10 6.96 19.77
N CYS A 29 6.23 5.81 19.08
CA CYS A 29 5.22 5.38 18.11
C CYS A 29 3.87 5.05 18.75
N LEU A 30 3.87 4.37 19.89
CA LEU A 30 2.65 3.99 20.60
C LEU A 30 1.99 5.16 21.33
N PHE A 31 2.75 6.21 21.65
CA PHE A 31 2.25 7.39 22.36
C PHE A 31 1.08 8.06 21.64
N TRP A 32 1.14 8.16 20.30
CA TRP A 32 0.05 8.75 19.50
C TRP A 32 -1.24 7.92 19.56
N PHE A 33 -1.13 6.60 19.57
CA PHE A 33 -2.29 5.73 19.77
C PHE A 33 -2.88 5.88 21.15
N TYR A 34 -2.04 6.03 22.18
CA TYR A 34 -2.49 6.33 23.53
C TYR A 34 -3.25 7.67 23.59
N VAL A 35 -2.71 8.72 22.98
CA VAL A 35 -3.38 10.04 22.89
C VAL A 35 -4.73 9.94 22.19
N LEU A 36 -4.79 9.19 21.07
CA LEU A 36 -6.04 8.94 20.36
C LEU A 36 -7.08 8.27 21.27
N PHE A 37 -6.67 7.22 21.98
CA PHE A 37 -7.53 6.51 22.93
C PHE A 37 -8.04 7.43 24.06
N ILE A 38 -7.17 8.22 24.67
CA ILE A 38 -7.55 9.19 25.71
C ILE A 38 -8.55 10.20 25.15
N ASN A 39 -8.28 10.76 23.96
CA ASN A 39 -9.16 11.75 23.33
C ASN A 39 -10.54 11.16 22.99
N ALA A 40 -10.63 9.88 22.62
CA ALA A 40 -11.89 9.20 22.39
C ALA A 40 -12.77 9.12 23.65
N THR A 41 -12.19 9.23 24.84
CA THR A 41 -12.93 9.25 26.12
C THR A 41 -13.40 10.64 26.56
N ARG A 42 -13.03 11.71 25.84
CA ARG A 42 -13.23 13.10 26.24
C ARG A 42 -14.42 13.76 25.53
N SER A 43 -15.02 14.76 26.16
CA SER A 43 -15.99 15.64 25.51
C SER A 43 -15.29 16.70 24.63
N ASN A 44 -16.02 17.31 23.69
CA ASN A 44 -15.50 18.40 22.86
C ASN A 44 -14.98 19.58 23.70
N ALA A 45 -15.67 19.92 24.81
CA ALA A 45 -15.23 20.97 25.71
C ALA A 45 -13.91 20.65 26.41
N GLU A 46 -13.68 19.38 26.75
CA GLU A 46 -12.41 18.93 27.34
C GLU A 46 -11.28 18.86 26.30
N LEU A 47 -11.59 18.48 25.05
CA LEU A 47 -10.61 18.48 23.95
C LEU A 47 -10.09 19.89 23.68
N ASN A 48 -10.96 20.89 23.73
CA ASN A 48 -10.61 22.30 23.54
C ASN A 48 -9.75 22.89 24.68
N ARG A 49 -9.73 22.25 25.86
CA ARG A 49 -8.83 22.63 26.97
C ARG A 49 -7.37 22.20 26.80
N GLY A 50 -7.09 21.46 25.72
CA GLY A 50 -5.74 21.01 25.38
C GLY A 50 -5.44 19.57 25.78
N PHE A 51 -4.16 19.24 25.77
CA PHE A 51 -3.65 17.88 25.97
C PHE A 51 -3.77 17.40 27.42
N THR A 52 -4.12 16.13 27.62
CA THR A 52 -4.06 15.41 28.89
C THR A 52 -3.74 13.94 28.67
N MET A 53 -3.12 13.30 29.66
CA MET A 53 -2.88 11.85 29.67
C MET A 53 -3.97 11.07 30.45
N ILE A 54 -4.96 11.77 31.01
CA ILE A 54 -5.97 11.15 31.87
C ILE A 54 -7.24 10.91 31.08
N PRO A 55 -7.78 9.67 31.03
CA PRO A 55 -9.05 9.37 30.36
C PRO A 55 -10.22 10.07 31.07
N SER A 56 -11.25 10.43 30.32
CA SER A 56 -12.49 11.00 30.84
C SER A 56 -13.63 9.96 30.80
N LYS A 57 -14.82 10.37 31.22
CA LYS A 57 -16.02 9.51 31.38
C LYS A 57 -16.91 9.42 30.14
N TYR A 58 -16.59 10.11 29.05
CA TYR A 58 -17.49 10.26 27.90
C TYR A 58 -17.37 9.17 26.83
N ALA A 59 -16.52 8.15 27.04
CA ALA A 59 -16.31 7.07 26.04
C ALA A 59 -17.62 6.42 25.56
N ALA A 60 -18.48 6.01 26.51
CA ALA A 60 -19.77 5.39 26.19
C ALA A 60 -20.72 6.34 25.44
N GLN A 61 -20.74 7.60 25.85
CA GLN A 61 -21.56 8.63 25.19
C GLN A 61 -21.06 8.91 23.77
N ASN A 62 -19.74 9.05 23.59
CA ASN A 62 -19.13 9.26 22.27
C ASN A 62 -19.42 8.09 21.35
N PHE A 63 -19.28 6.85 21.84
CA PHE A 63 -19.62 5.65 21.06
C PHE A 63 -21.10 5.61 20.67
N LYS A 64 -22.00 5.93 21.60
CA LYS A 64 -23.44 6.02 21.32
C LYS A 64 -23.73 7.10 20.27
N ASN A 65 -23.08 8.26 20.36
CA ASN A 65 -23.21 9.34 19.37
C ASN A 65 -22.74 8.92 17.97
N ILE A 66 -21.71 8.08 17.87
CA ILE A 66 -21.24 7.52 16.60
C ILE A 66 -22.29 6.57 16.00
N ILE A 67 -22.87 5.68 16.82
CA ILE A 67 -23.84 4.69 16.33
C ILE A 67 -25.17 5.33 15.93
N HIS A 68 -25.66 6.29 16.73
CA HIS A 68 -26.97 6.92 16.55
C HIS A 68 -26.90 8.33 15.98
N GLY A 69 -25.71 8.77 15.57
CA GLY A 69 -25.50 10.09 14.97
C GLY A 69 -26.07 10.18 13.54
N SER A 70 -26.11 11.40 13.01
CA SER A 70 -26.58 11.68 11.65
C SER A 70 -25.66 11.17 10.55
N GLN A 71 -24.43 10.81 10.88
CA GLN A 71 -23.45 10.34 9.91
C GLN A 71 -23.48 8.80 9.80
N PRO A 72 -23.64 8.24 8.60
CA PRO A 72 -23.70 6.79 8.39
C PRO A 72 -22.29 6.15 8.41
N ILE A 73 -21.63 6.18 9.58
CA ILE A 73 -20.23 5.76 9.74
C ILE A 73 -19.99 4.32 9.30
N PHE A 74 -20.88 3.40 9.64
CA PHE A 74 -20.74 2.00 9.24
C PHE A 74 -20.85 1.80 7.74
N THR A 75 -21.77 2.52 7.07
CA THR A 75 -21.88 2.52 5.61
C THR A 75 -20.62 3.10 4.98
N GLY A 76 -20.09 4.21 5.53
CA GLY A 76 -18.84 4.81 5.06
C GLY A 76 -17.66 3.86 5.20
N LEU A 77 -17.51 3.18 6.33
CA LEU A 77 -16.45 2.17 6.55
C LEU A 77 -16.57 0.99 5.57
N LEU A 78 -17.81 0.51 5.34
CA LEU A 78 -18.06 -0.58 4.39
C LEU A 78 -17.69 -0.15 2.95
N ASN A 79 -18.11 1.06 2.55
CA ASN A 79 -17.79 1.61 1.25
C ASN A 79 -16.25 1.76 1.07
N SER A 80 -15.57 2.32 2.07
CA SER A 80 -14.09 2.42 2.06
C SER A 80 -13.44 1.06 1.95
N PHE A 81 -13.95 0.04 2.66
CA PHE A 81 -13.44 -1.32 2.57
C PHE A 81 -13.63 -1.91 1.17
N ILE A 82 -14.82 -1.76 0.58
CA ILE A 82 -15.10 -2.26 -0.77
C ILE A 82 -14.17 -1.59 -1.79
N VAL A 83 -14.07 -0.27 -1.75
CA VAL A 83 -13.19 0.49 -2.65
C VAL A 83 -11.74 0.04 -2.48
N ALA A 84 -11.23 -0.01 -1.25
CA ALA A 84 -9.84 -0.39 -0.98
C ALA A 84 -9.53 -1.84 -1.37
N ALA A 85 -10.44 -2.78 -1.10
CA ALA A 85 -10.28 -4.18 -1.45
C ALA A 85 -10.28 -4.40 -2.97
N CYS A 86 -11.25 -3.79 -3.68
CA CYS A 86 -11.32 -3.86 -5.14
C CYS A 86 -10.09 -3.21 -5.80
N THR A 87 -9.68 -2.04 -5.32
CA THR A 87 -8.48 -1.33 -5.77
C THR A 87 -7.23 -2.19 -5.58
N ALA A 88 -7.03 -2.76 -4.39
CA ALA A 88 -5.88 -3.60 -4.09
C ALA A 88 -5.83 -4.84 -4.99
N PHE A 89 -6.97 -5.51 -5.18
CA PHE A 89 -7.05 -6.70 -6.04
C PHE A 89 -6.74 -6.37 -7.49
N LEU A 90 -7.43 -5.39 -8.08
CA LEU A 90 -7.24 -5.03 -9.48
C LEU A 90 -5.84 -4.48 -9.74
N CYS A 91 -5.35 -3.60 -8.86
CA CYS A 91 -4.02 -3.03 -8.95
C CYS A 91 -2.93 -4.12 -8.96
N THR A 92 -2.96 -5.01 -7.96
CA THR A 92 -1.93 -6.05 -7.84
C THR A 92 -2.00 -7.08 -8.95
N TYR A 93 -3.20 -7.53 -9.33
CA TYR A 93 -3.36 -8.53 -10.39
C TYR A 93 -2.88 -8.00 -11.74
N PHE A 94 -3.42 -6.85 -12.20
CA PHE A 94 -3.08 -6.31 -13.52
C PHE A 94 -1.64 -5.79 -13.60
N SER A 95 -1.12 -5.20 -12.53
CA SER A 95 0.29 -4.83 -12.47
C SER A 95 1.21 -6.05 -12.54
N THR A 96 0.82 -7.17 -11.89
CA THR A 96 1.57 -8.43 -11.98
C THR A 96 1.53 -9.03 -13.38
N VAL A 97 0.37 -9.01 -14.05
CA VAL A 97 0.25 -9.42 -15.47
C VAL A 97 1.17 -8.58 -16.36
N THR A 98 1.13 -7.26 -16.20
CA THR A 98 1.96 -6.35 -17.01
C THR A 98 3.45 -6.57 -16.72
N ALA A 99 3.82 -6.76 -15.46
CA ALA A 99 5.20 -7.08 -15.07
C ALA A 99 5.68 -8.41 -15.67
N PHE A 100 4.81 -9.43 -15.65
CA PHE A 100 5.09 -10.72 -16.25
C PHE A 100 5.31 -10.60 -17.77
N ALA A 101 4.48 -9.83 -18.46
CA ALA A 101 4.65 -9.59 -19.90
C ALA A 101 6.01 -8.94 -20.22
N ILE A 102 6.40 -7.93 -19.47
CA ILE A 102 7.71 -7.26 -19.63
C ILE A 102 8.87 -8.16 -19.18
N TYR A 103 8.65 -9.09 -18.24
CA TYR A 103 9.67 -10.02 -17.77
C TYR A 103 9.87 -11.19 -18.75
N ALA A 104 8.77 -11.86 -19.13
CA ALA A 104 8.79 -13.17 -19.77
C ALA A 104 8.95 -13.13 -21.31
N TYR A 105 8.70 -11.97 -21.93
CA TYR A 105 8.73 -11.84 -23.39
C TYR A 105 9.79 -10.83 -23.84
N ASP A 106 10.33 -11.08 -25.05
CA ASP A 106 11.18 -10.14 -25.77
C ASP A 106 10.44 -9.63 -27.03
N PHE A 107 10.23 -8.31 -27.08
CA PHE A 107 9.54 -7.63 -28.18
C PHE A 107 10.12 -6.24 -28.42
N LYS A 108 9.95 -5.71 -29.66
CA LYS A 108 10.62 -4.48 -30.11
C LYS A 108 10.38 -3.26 -29.23
N LEU A 109 9.19 -3.09 -28.67
CA LEU A 109 8.80 -1.93 -27.86
C LEU A 109 9.00 -2.10 -26.34
N LYS A 110 9.54 -3.25 -25.89
CA LYS A 110 9.73 -3.58 -24.47
C LYS A 110 10.40 -2.46 -23.68
N LYS A 111 11.55 -1.96 -24.15
CA LYS A 111 12.29 -0.88 -23.50
C LYS A 111 11.52 0.43 -23.48
N VAL A 112 10.85 0.76 -24.59
CA VAL A 112 10.06 2.00 -24.71
C VAL A 112 8.91 1.99 -23.71
N ILE A 113 8.13 0.90 -23.66
CA ILE A 113 7.00 0.75 -22.74
C ILE A 113 7.49 0.79 -21.29
N PHE A 114 8.55 0.06 -20.96
CA PHE A 114 9.11 0.08 -19.62
C PHE A 114 9.55 1.49 -19.19
N THR A 115 10.32 2.18 -20.06
CA THR A 115 10.77 3.56 -19.79
C THR A 115 9.58 4.52 -19.66
N PHE A 116 8.55 4.37 -20.50
CA PHE A 116 7.34 5.19 -20.43
C PHE A 116 6.59 5.01 -19.11
N ILE A 117 6.43 3.76 -18.63
CA ILE A 117 5.80 3.49 -17.33
C ILE A 117 6.62 4.13 -16.20
N LEU A 118 7.95 4.05 -16.25
CA LEU A 118 8.82 4.71 -15.25
C LEU A 118 8.71 6.23 -15.32
N ALA A 119 8.63 6.80 -16.53
CA ALA A 119 8.49 8.26 -16.70
C ALA A 119 7.19 8.80 -16.06
N ILE A 120 6.10 8.04 -16.14
CA ILE A 120 4.83 8.42 -15.49
C ILE A 120 4.99 8.53 -13.97
N MET A 121 5.84 7.72 -13.33
CA MET A 121 6.09 7.80 -11.88
C MET A 121 6.73 9.12 -11.46
N MET A 122 7.33 9.86 -12.38
CA MET A 122 7.93 11.17 -12.10
C MET A 122 6.88 12.30 -12.04
N ILE A 123 5.67 12.06 -12.50
CA ILE A 123 4.59 13.05 -12.46
C ILE A 123 3.98 13.07 -11.05
N PRO A 124 4.03 14.23 -10.35
CA PRO A 124 3.40 14.35 -9.04
C PRO A 124 1.88 14.12 -9.12
N THR A 125 1.36 13.22 -8.31
CA THR A 125 -0.08 12.88 -8.30
C THR A 125 -0.96 14.09 -7.98
N GLN A 126 -0.47 15.03 -7.18
CA GLN A 126 -1.18 16.27 -6.84
C GLN A 126 -1.47 17.14 -8.06
N VAL A 127 -0.58 17.13 -9.07
CA VAL A 127 -0.76 17.90 -10.31
C VAL A 127 -1.87 17.28 -11.17
N THR A 128 -2.00 15.98 -11.17
CA THR A 128 -3.00 15.27 -11.98
C THR A 128 -4.37 15.23 -11.33
N ALA A 129 -4.46 15.44 -10.00
CA ALA A 129 -5.71 15.30 -9.24
C ALA A 129 -6.83 16.22 -9.75
N LEU A 130 -6.52 17.51 -10.02
CA LEU A 130 -7.52 18.46 -10.51
C LEU A 130 -8.05 18.08 -11.89
N GLY A 131 -7.17 17.69 -12.80
CA GLY A 131 -7.57 17.23 -14.14
C GLY A 131 -8.38 15.93 -14.08
N PHE A 132 -8.06 15.04 -13.15
CA PHE A 132 -8.80 13.81 -12.92
C PHE A 132 -10.23 14.09 -12.45
N VAL A 133 -10.43 14.97 -11.46
CA VAL A 133 -11.77 15.34 -10.98
C VAL A 133 -12.61 15.96 -12.11
N GLN A 134 -12.02 16.87 -12.90
CA GLN A 134 -12.72 17.47 -14.05
C GLN A 134 -13.10 16.42 -15.11
N LEU A 135 -12.25 15.41 -15.34
CA LEU A 135 -12.55 14.31 -16.26
C LEU A 135 -13.73 13.47 -15.75
N VAL A 136 -13.69 13.09 -14.47
CA VAL A 136 -14.73 12.30 -13.80
C VAL A 136 -16.09 13.01 -13.85
N ASP A 137 -16.10 14.34 -13.61
CA ASP A 137 -17.29 15.18 -13.69
C ASP A 137 -17.87 15.19 -15.12
N LYS A 138 -17.03 15.42 -16.13
CA LYS A 138 -17.44 15.37 -17.54
C LYS A 138 -17.97 14.02 -17.98
N MET A 139 -17.52 12.93 -17.36
CA MET A 139 -18.01 11.58 -17.60
C MET A 139 -19.31 11.25 -16.85
N GLY A 140 -19.76 12.12 -15.95
CA GLY A 140 -20.95 11.90 -15.13
C GLY A 140 -20.76 10.81 -14.07
N LEU A 141 -19.53 10.61 -13.59
CA LEU A 141 -19.16 9.51 -12.68
C LEU A 141 -18.84 9.98 -11.25
N MET A 142 -19.22 11.22 -10.86
CA MET A 142 -18.89 11.79 -9.55
C MET A 142 -19.48 10.97 -8.38
N ASP A 143 -20.69 10.41 -8.55
CA ASP A 143 -21.34 9.60 -7.51
C ASP A 143 -21.14 8.09 -7.70
N SER A 144 -19.95 7.69 -8.18
CA SER A 144 -19.64 6.29 -8.50
C SER A 144 -18.30 5.86 -7.87
N PHE A 145 -18.20 4.57 -7.53
CA PHE A 145 -16.92 3.96 -7.11
C PHE A 145 -15.98 3.66 -8.28
N ILE A 146 -16.48 3.71 -9.52
CA ILE A 146 -15.68 3.40 -10.73
C ILE A 146 -14.40 4.25 -10.81
N PRO A 147 -14.45 5.58 -10.67
CA PRO A 147 -13.24 6.41 -10.73
C PRO A 147 -12.25 6.16 -9.60
N LEU A 148 -12.71 5.63 -8.47
CA LEU A 148 -11.84 5.31 -7.34
C LEU A 148 -11.14 3.96 -7.51
N ILE A 149 -11.75 3.02 -8.24
CA ILE A 149 -11.28 1.64 -8.36
C ILE A 149 -10.55 1.40 -9.69
N VAL A 150 -11.15 1.78 -10.81
CA VAL A 150 -10.68 1.39 -12.15
C VAL A 150 -9.30 1.96 -12.52
N PRO A 151 -8.96 3.21 -12.22
CA PRO A 151 -7.63 3.75 -12.55
C PRO A 151 -6.48 3.03 -11.87
N ALA A 152 -6.74 2.38 -10.74
CA ALA A 152 -5.73 1.61 -9.99
C ALA A 152 -5.18 0.40 -10.78
N ILE A 153 -5.90 -0.07 -11.81
CA ILE A 153 -5.43 -1.13 -12.72
C ILE A 153 -4.06 -0.77 -13.33
N ALA A 154 -3.84 0.52 -13.63
CA ALA A 154 -2.62 1.04 -14.20
C ALA A 154 -1.73 1.69 -13.11
N SER A 155 -1.18 0.89 -12.19
CA SER A 155 -0.27 1.37 -11.16
C SER A 155 1.21 1.17 -11.54
N PRO A 156 1.93 2.22 -11.93
CA PRO A 156 3.36 2.12 -12.27
C PRO A 156 4.23 1.64 -11.11
N VAL A 157 3.91 2.05 -9.88
CA VAL A 157 4.66 1.68 -8.68
C VAL A 157 4.57 0.18 -8.42
N VAL A 158 3.35 -0.37 -8.45
CA VAL A 158 3.12 -1.81 -8.22
C VAL A 158 3.72 -2.64 -9.36
N PHE A 159 3.54 -2.17 -10.61
CA PHE A 159 4.19 -2.79 -11.77
C PHE A 159 5.71 -2.88 -11.60
N PHE A 160 6.36 -1.77 -11.25
CA PHE A 160 7.81 -1.73 -11.08
C PHE A 160 8.28 -2.70 -9.98
N TYR A 161 7.61 -2.68 -8.83
CA TYR A 161 7.93 -3.60 -7.74
C TYR A 161 7.76 -5.07 -8.15
N MET A 162 6.66 -5.41 -8.81
CA MET A 162 6.41 -6.78 -9.27
C MET A 162 7.44 -7.23 -10.31
N LYS A 163 7.83 -6.33 -11.21
CA LYS A 163 8.89 -6.61 -12.20
C LYS A 163 10.25 -6.88 -11.52
N GLN A 164 10.63 -6.07 -10.53
CA GLN A 164 11.86 -6.31 -9.76
C GLN A 164 11.80 -7.62 -8.96
N SER A 165 10.63 -7.95 -8.40
CA SER A 165 10.43 -9.21 -7.69
C SER A 165 10.56 -10.42 -8.61
N MET A 166 10.09 -10.32 -9.86
CA MET A 166 10.24 -11.39 -10.85
C MET A 166 11.70 -11.53 -11.29
N ASP A 167 12.42 -10.42 -11.50
CA ASP A 167 13.85 -10.46 -11.82
C ASP A 167 14.67 -11.17 -10.74
N ALA A 168 14.25 -11.01 -9.48
CA ALA A 168 14.99 -11.58 -8.35
C ALA A 168 14.59 -13.03 -8.00
N GLY A 169 13.35 -13.43 -8.28
CA GLY A 169 12.80 -14.66 -7.71
C GLY A 169 12.02 -15.57 -8.66
N LEU A 170 11.87 -15.23 -9.94
CA LEU A 170 11.19 -16.08 -10.93
C LEU A 170 12.20 -16.64 -11.93
N PRO A 171 12.59 -17.94 -11.87
CA PRO A 171 13.52 -18.53 -12.82
C PRO A 171 12.92 -18.59 -14.22
N LYS A 172 13.65 -18.11 -15.24
CA LYS A 172 13.21 -18.16 -16.64
C LYS A 172 13.13 -19.60 -17.15
N GLU A 173 14.05 -20.44 -16.70
CA GLU A 173 14.10 -21.86 -17.05
C GLU A 173 12.82 -22.61 -16.71
N LEU A 174 12.13 -22.18 -15.64
CA LEU A 174 10.85 -22.77 -15.26
C LEU A 174 9.73 -22.41 -16.25
N LEU A 175 9.76 -21.18 -16.78
CA LEU A 175 8.79 -20.75 -17.80
C LEU A 175 9.06 -21.44 -19.14
N GLU A 176 10.35 -21.61 -19.50
CA GLU A 176 10.75 -22.29 -20.73
C GLU A 176 10.41 -23.78 -20.70
N SER A 177 10.65 -24.47 -19.58
CA SER A 177 10.25 -25.86 -19.39
C SER A 177 8.73 -26.05 -19.56
N ALA A 178 7.95 -25.17 -18.93
CA ALA A 178 6.48 -25.22 -19.05
C ALA A 178 6.00 -25.00 -20.49
N ARG A 179 6.69 -24.15 -21.29
CA ARG A 179 6.39 -23.97 -22.73
C ARG A 179 6.72 -25.23 -23.53
N ILE A 180 7.84 -25.91 -23.23
CA ILE A 180 8.20 -27.18 -23.84
C ILE A 180 7.16 -28.26 -23.54
N ASP A 181 6.60 -28.25 -22.33
CA ASP A 181 5.50 -29.15 -21.91
C ASP A 181 4.15 -28.78 -22.55
N GLY A 182 4.09 -27.75 -23.40
CA GLY A 182 2.88 -27.35 -24.12
C GLY A 182 1.92 -26.50 -23.30
N ALA A 183 2.34 -25.94 -22.16
CA ALA A 183 1.51 -25.05 -21.38
C ALA A 183 1.31 -23.71 -22.08
N GLY A 184 0.06 -23.26 -22.24
CA GLY A 184 -0.25 -21.93 -22.77
C GLY A 184 0.14 -20.82 -21.78
N GLU A 185 0.43 -19.62 -22.26
CA GLU A 185 0.95 -18.50 -21.46
C GLU A 185 0.04 -18.08 -20.31
N PHE A 186 -1.28 -18.13 -20.48
CA PHE A 186 -2.23 -17.86 -19.39
C PHE A 186 -2.10 -18.89 -18.27
N ARG A 187 -1.86 -20.16 -18.61
CA ARG A 187 -1.63 -21.22 -17.64
C ARG A 187 -0.28 -21.04 -16.93
N ILE A 188 0.77 -20.69 -17.67
CA ILE A 188 2.11 -20.41 -17.11
C ILE A 188 2.01 -19.25 -16.11
N PHE A 189 1.33 -18.16 -16.48
CA PHE A 189 1.14 -17.03 -15.57
C PHE A 189 0.40 -17.43 -14.31
N ASN A 190 -0.80 -18.04 -14.42
CA ASN A 190 -1.65 -18.29 -13.25
C ASN A 190 -1.20 -19.47 -12.40
N GLN A 191 -0.60 -20.51 -12.98
CA GLN A 191 -0.22 -21.73 -12.25
C GLN A 191 1.24 -21.79 -11.82
N ILE A 192 2.12 -20.97 -12.42
CA ILE A 192 3.55 -20.96 -12.12
C ILE A 192 3.98 -19.59 -11.59
N ALA A 193 3.87 -18.54 -12.41
CA ALA A 193 4.39 -17.23 -12.03
C ALA A 193 3.63 -16.61 -10.85
N LEU A 194 2.31 -16.57 -10.90
CA LEU A 194 1.48 -15.97 -9.86
C LEU A 194 1.67 -16.63 -8.48
N PRO A 195 1.68 -17.99 -8.35
CA PRO A 195 1.95 -18.65 -7.07
C PRO A 195 3.34 -18.37 -6.51
N LEU A 196 4.38 -18.32 -7.34
CA LEU A 196 5.74 -18.00 -6.91
C LEU A 196 5.87 -16.55 -6.43
N MET A 197 5.09 -15.64 -7.02
CA MET A 197 5.07 -14.23 -6.64
C MET A 197 4.10 -13.89 -5.50
N LYS A 198 3.41 -14.86 -4.90
CA LYS A 198 2.45 -14.62 -3.79
C LYS A 198 3.01 -13.73 -2.68
N PRO A 199 4.25 -13.91 -2.17
CA PRO A 199 4.77 -13.05 -1.12
C PRO A 199 4.85 -11.58 -1.55
N SER A 200 5.34 -11.33 -2.77
CA SER A 200 5.45 -9.97 -3.32
C SER A 200 4.09 -9.36 -3.61
N ILE A 201 3.14 -10.16 -4.10
CA ILE A 201 1.74 -9.75 -4.33
C ILE A 201 1.08 -9.37 -3.00
N ALA A 202 1.26 -10.17 -1.94
CA ALA A 202 0.69 -9.88 -0.62
C ALA A 202 1.19 -8.55 -0.07
N VAL A 203 2.50 -8.27 -0.18
CA VAL A 203 3.09 -6.99 0.22
C VAL A 203 2.43 -5.83 -0.55
N GLN A 204 2.34 -5.93 -1.88
CA GLN A 204 1.76 -4.86 -2.69
C GLN A 204 0.24 -4.73 -2.50
N ALA A 205 -0.47 -5.82 -2.25
CA ALA A 205 -1.90 -5.78 -1.93
C ALA A 205 -2.16 -5.01 -0.64
N ILE A 206 -1.34 -5.24 0.42
CA ILE A 206 -1.44 -4.50 1.68
C ILE A 206 -1.16 -3.01 1.44
N PHE A 207 -0.07 -2.66 0.74
CA PHE A 207 0.24 -1.25 0.46
C PHE A 207 -0.83 -0.56 -0.39
N SER A 208 -1.35 -1.23 -1.41
CA SER A 208 -2.41 -0.68 -2.27
C SER A 208 -3.72 -0.52 -1.49
N PHE A 209 -4.06 -1.50 -0.63
CA PHE A 209 -5.22 -1.40 0.25
C PHE A 209 -5.10 -0.21 1.20
N VAL A 210 -4.00 -0.11 1.93
CA VAL A 210 -3.77 0.97 2.90
C VAL A 210 -3.73 2.33 2.20
N SER A 211 -3.13 2.42 1.02
CA SER A 211 -3.10 3.66 0.23
C SER A 211 -4.50 4.09 -0.21
N SER A 212 -5.33 3.16 -0.68
CA SER A 212 -6.71 3.43 -1.06
C SER A 212 -7.60 3.76 0.14
N TRP A 213 -7.45 3.00 1.25
CA TRP A 213 -8.18 3.23 2.50
C TRP A 213 -7.93 4.63 3.09
N ASN A 214 -6.68 5.09 3.03
CA ASN A 214 -6.27 6.40 3.54
C ASN A 214 -6.39 7.51 2.47
N ASN A 215 -6.93 7.20 1.29
CA ASN A 215 -7.06 8.20 0.25
C ASN A 215 -8.12 9.25 0.64
N TYR A 216 -7.68 10.49 0.65
CA TYR A 216 -8.47 11.64 1.07
C TYR A 216 -8.75 12.61 -0.09
N PHE A 217 -8.01 12.49 -1.20
CA PHE A 217 -8.04 13.48 -2.29
C PHE A 217 -8.97 13.14 -3.44
N THR A 218 -9.42 11.89 -3.55
CA THR A 218 -10.30 11.45 -4.64
C THR A 218 -11.55 10.78 -4.11
#